data_07008bd3a3f65edd0619622777b6dc1a
#
_entry.id   07008bd3a3f65edd0619622777b6dc1a
#
_cell.length_a   1.000
_cell.length_b   1.000
_cell.length_c   1.000
_cell.angle_alpha   90.00
_cell.angle_beta   90.00
_cell.angle_gamma   90.00
#
_symmetry.space_group_name_H-M   'P 1'
#
loop_
_entity.id
_entity.type
_entity.pdbx_description
1 polymer ?
#
loop_
_entity_poly.entity_id
_entity_poly.type
_entity_poly.pdbx_seq_one_letter_code
_entity_poly.pdbx_strand_id
1 'polypeptide(L)'
;LLNSKSGLSAAKVTLSSRLQLQDATRSAANDNLYWAEVATADVNAQDKALVYSAPYFKTSDGADLGLSHLFYVKVKSIRDVRILTTLATENKVTLLGNNEYLPLWYTLSCTNESLGNALEMANKFYEDGPFAACQPCFISEDETTAAPNDPLFSAQWALKNTGQNQGTAGIDINYLPAREITQGSSDIIVAVLDHGTQLDHPDLNVSSKSYDTETGRSPSQIWGNHGTACSGIISAKTNNNLGVAGIAPNCPVMSISNQLMGTSDAPQKRADGFNWAWRNGASVISNSWRSSTFSELLEDAIQSAMTNGRNGLGCVVTFSAGNYDS
;
A
#
# COMPACT_ATOMS: atom_id res chain seq x y z
N LEU A 1 21.22 19.68 -8.88
CA LEU A 1 21.81 18.56 -9.60
C LEU A 1 23.16 18.97 -10.17
N LEU A 2 24.20 18.23 -9.86
CA LEU A 2 25.59 18.54 -10.19
C LEU A 2 26.15 17.55 -11.21
N ASN A 3 26.89 18.03 -12.19
CA ASN A 3 27.60 17.20 -13.17
C ASN A 3 29.08 17.13 -12.80
N SER A 4 29.61 15.92 -12.64
CA SER A 4 31.03 15.67 -12.40
C SER A 4 31.62 14.78 -13.49
N LYS A 5 32.04 15.39 -14.60
CA LYS A 5 32.86 14.70 -15.63
C LYS A 5 34.25 14.28 -15.12
N SER A 6 34.70 14.86 -14.02
CA SER A 6 36.03 14.64 -13.41
C SER A 6 36.00 13.78 -12.11
N GLY A 7 34.85 13.22 -11.79
CA GLY A 7 34.65 12.44 -10.56
C GLY A 7 34.13 13.26 -9.36
N LEU A 8 33.44 12.58 -8.45
CA LEU A 8 32.79 13.19 -7.28
C LEU A 8 33.72 14.05 -6.41
N SER A 9 34.99 13.66 -6.29
CA SER A 9 35.99 14.37 -5.49
C SER A 9 36.31 15.76 -6.05
N ALA A 10 36.36 15.95 -7.37
CA ALA A 10 36.63 17.24 -7.96
C ALA A 10 35.42 18.18 -7.90
N ALA A 11 34.20 17.66 -8.09
CA ALA A 11 32.98 18.44 -7.91
C ALA A 11 32.79 18.86 -6.44
N LYS A 12 33.04 17.95 -5.49
CA LYS A 12 33.05 18.26 -4.04
C LYS A 12 34.08 19.33 -3.68
N VAL A 13 35.27 19.30 -4.22
CA VAL A 13 36.32 20.30 -3.93
C VAL A 13 35.96 21.67 -4.49
N THR A 14 35.39 21.76 -5.69
CA THR A 14 35.01 23.04 -6.31
C THR A 14 33.79 23.67 -5.61
N LEU A 15 32.84 22.88 -5.18
CA LEU A 15 31.60 23.31 -4.48
C LEU A 15 31.78 23.41 -2.96
N SER A 16 32.55 22.54 -2.32
CA SER A 16 32.78 22.55 -0.88
C SER A 16 33.55 23.74 -0.36
N SER A 17 34.30 24.44 -1.22
CA SER A 17 34.90 25.73 -0.83
C SER A 17 33.88 26.87 -0.75
N ARG A 18 32.63 26.64 -1.26
CA ARG A 18 31.54 27.62 -1.27
C ARG A 18 30.25 27.09 -0.61
N LEU A 19 30.04 25.78 -0.62
CA LEU A 19 28.84 25.11 -0.12
C LEU A 19 29.24 24.01 0.85
N GLN A 20 28.66 23.98 2.03
CA GLN A 20 28.82 22.84 2.96
C GLN A 20 27.95 21.68 2.44
N LEU A 21 28.45 20.96 1.44
CA LEU A 21 27.81 19.75 0.92
C LEU A 21 27.98 18.63 1.96
N GLN A 22 26.95 18.37 2.74
CA GLN A 22 27.05 17.30 3.74
C GLN A 22 26.84 15.93 3.08
N ASP A 23 25.92 15.76 2.12
CA ASP A 23 25.71 14.48 1.46
C ASP A 23 25.26 14.65 0.00
N ALA A 24 26.09 14.23 -0.94
CA ALA A 24 25.72 14.19 -2.34
C ALA A 24 25.37 12.76 -2.73
N THR A 25 24.13 12.52 -3.16
CA THR A 25 23.64 11.21 -3.58
C THR A 25 23.72 11.08 -5.12
N ARG A 26 24.18 9.92 -5.59
CA ARG A 26 24.29 9.61 -7.01
C ARG A 26 22.90 9.51 -7.65
N SER A 27 22.71 10.13 -8.80
CA SER A 27 21.48 9.98 -9.58
C SER A 27 21.43 8.61 -10.25
N ALA A 28 20.37 7.86 -10.07
CA ALA A 28 20.16 6.55 -10.72
C ALA A 28 20.05 6.65 -12.25
N ALA A 29 19.70 7.82 -12.79
CA ALA A 29 19.50 8.01 -14.23
C ALA A 29 20.80 8.34 -14.98
N ASN A 30 21.87 8.75 -14.30
CA ASN A 30 23.14 9.09 -14.94
C ASN A 30 24.29 9.03 -13.93
N ASP A 31 25.29 8.21 -14.21
CA ASP A 31 26.45 7.96 -13.34
C ASP A 31 27.30 9.20 -13.02
N ASN A 32 27.12 10.29 -13.74
CA ASN A 32 27.86 11.54 -13.56
C ASN A 32 27.03 12.65 -12.89
N LEU A 33 25.79 12.39 -12.48
CA LEU A 33 24.93 13.36 -11.85
C LEU A 33 24.76 13.04 -10.35
N TYR A 34 24.84 14.08 -9.53
CA TYR A 34 24.74 13.98 -8.07
C TYR A 34 23.76 15.03 -7.56
N TRP A 35 22.95 14.64 -6.60
CA TRP A 35 22.06 15.51 -5.85
C TRP A 35 22.75 16.04 -4.60
N ALA A 36 22.51 17.31 -4.29
CA ALA A 36 22.91 17.91 -3.03
C ALA A 36 21.82 18.90 -2.59
N GLU A 37 21.51 18.87 -1.31
CA GLU A 37 20.71 19.88 -0.64
C GLU A 37 21.61 21.03 -0.20
N VAL A 38 21.19 22.27 -0.48
CA VAL A 38 21.97 23.46 -0.17
C VAL A 38 21.06 24.62 0.21
N ALA A 39 21.54 25.53 1.04
CA ALA A 39 20.79 26.76 1.32
C ALA A 39 20.63 27.60 0.05
N THR A 40 19.46 28.19 -0.16
CA THR A 40 19.13 28.97 -1.37
C THR A 40 20.12 30.11 -1.63
N ALA A 41 20.67 30.73 -0.58
CA ALA A 41 21.66 31.79 -0.67
C ALA A 41 23.01 31.33 -1.28
N ASP A 42 23.28 30.03 -1.27
CA ASP A 42 24.55 29.46 -1.72
C ASP A 42 24.48 28.94 -3.15
N VAL A 43 23.29 28.99 -3.80
CA VAL A 43 23.10 28.55 -5.19
C VAL A 43 23.58 29.63 -6.14
N ASN A 44 24.70 29.36 -6.86
CA ASN A 44 25.14 30.20 -7.95
C ASN A 44 24.68 29.61 -9.28
N ALA A 45 23.67 30.20 -9.88
CA ALA A 45 23.09 29.76 -11.16
C ALA A 45 24.11 29.82 -12.34
N GLN A 46 25.25 30.52 -12.19
CA GLN A 46 26.29 30.61 -13.19
C GLN A 46 27.37 29.53 -13.05
N ASP A 47 27.27 28.67 -12.02
CA ASP A 47 28.24 27.59 -11.84
C ASP A 47 28.01 26.52 -12.91
N LYS A 48 29.06 26.27 -13.72
CA LYS A 48 29.01 25.29 -14.82
C LYS A 48 28.80 23.83 -14.34
N ALA A 49 29.03 23.55 -13.08
CA ALA A 49 28.77 22.25 -12.49
C ALA A 49 27.28 22.07 -12.07
N LEU A 50 26.56 23.18 -11.92
CA LEU A 50 25.14 23.16 -11.57
C LEU A 50 24.29 22.90 -12.83
N VAL A 51 23.72 21.74 -12.93
CA VAL A 51 22.85 21.32 -14.03
C VAL A 51 21.40 21.74 -13.83
N TYR A 52 20.95 21.71 -12.60
CA TYR A 52 19.57 22.01 -12.23
C TYR A 52 19.47 22.37 -10.74
N SER A 53 18.61 23.32 -10.43
CA SER A 53 18.21 23.65 -9.05
C SER A 53 16.70 23.80 -8.95
N ALA A 54 16.13 23.36 -7.84
CA ALA A 54 14.71 23.48 -7.56
C ALA A 54 14.47 23.63 -6.06
N PRO A 55 13.32 24.22 -5.64
CA PRO A 55 12.98 24.36 -4.24
C PRO A 55 12.67 23.01 -3.58
N TYR A 56 12.87 22.95 -2.28
CA TYR A 56 12.29 21.94 -1.40
C TYR A 56 10.94 22.41 -0.89
N PHE A 57 10.03 21.47 -0.70
CA PHE A 57 8.70 21.71 -0.14
C PHE A 57 8.59 20.98 1.19
N LYS A 58 7.74 21.50 2.08
CA LYS A 58 7.29 20.76 3.26
C LYS A 58 5.87 20.27 3.03
N THR A 59 5.66 18.99 3.29
CA THR A 59 4.32 18.39 3.30
C THR A 59 3.54 18.83 4.54
N SER A 60 2.24 18.61 4.58
CA SER A 60 1.39 18.99 5.71
C SER A 60 1.73 18.26 7.01
N ASP A 61 2.36 17.10 6.92
CA ASP A 61 2.87 16.28 8.03
C ASP A 61 4.33 16.61 8.39
N GLY A 62 4.95 17.58 7.68
CA GLY A 62 6.26 18.13 8.01
C GLY A 62 7.43 17.44 7.33
N ALA A 63 7.19 16.45 6.48
CA ALA A 63 8.26 15.79 5.71
C ALA A 63 8.84 16.73 4.63
N ASP A 64 10.12 16.59 4.34
CA ASP A 64 10.79 17.33 3.28
C ASP A 64 10.61 16.62 1.94
N LEU A 65 10.22 17.38 0.92
CA LEU A 65 9.95 16.89 -0.42
C LEU A 65 10.79 17.68 -1.44
N GLY A 66 11.81 17.05 -2.00
CA GLY A 66 12.64 17.62 -3.04
C GLY A 66 12.00 17.51 -4.42
N LEU A 67 12.21 18.50 -5.28
CA LEU A 67 11.77 18.42 -6.68
C LEU A 67 12.92 17.91 -7.56
N SER A 68 12.71 16.77 -8.23
CA SER A 68 13.64 16.23 -9.22
C SER A 68 13.72 17.13 -10.47
N HIS A 69 14.74 16.93 -11.28
CA HIS A 69 14.82 17.51 -12.63
C HIS A 69 13.94 16.79 -13.65
N LEU A 70 13.33 15.68 -13.28
CA LEU A 70 12.49 14.85 -14.13
C LEU A 70 11.01 15.17 -13.96
N PHE A 71 10.27 15.04 -15.05
CA PHE A 71 8.82 14.95 -15.02
C PHE A 71 8.34 13.96 -16.07
N TYR A 72 7.13 13.46 -15.89
CA TYR A 72 6.55 12.43 -16.72
C TYR A 72 5.32 12.94 -17.46
N VAL A 73 5.17 12.56 -18.72
CA VAL A 73 4.03 12.90 -19.56
C VAL A 73 3.42 11.63 -20.12
N LYS A 74 2.12 11.46 -19.91
CA LYS A 74 1.34 10.39 -20.54
C LYS A 74 0.61 10.93 -21.75
N VAL A 75 1.02 10.51 -22.95
CA VAL A 75 0.30 10.84 -24.18
C VAL A 75 -1.00 10.02 -24.27
N LYS A 76 -2.06 10.57 -24.91
CA LYS A 76 -3.29 9.81 -25.17
C LYS A 76 -3.12 8.82 -26.32
N SER A 77 -2.24 9.16 -27.27
CA SER A 77 -1.94 8.36 -28.44
C SER A 77 -0.47 8.54 -28.84
N ILE A 78 0.13 7.53 -29.46
CA ILE A 78 1.49 7.61 -30.01
C ILE A 78 1.64 8.76 -31.01
N ARG A 79 0.56 9.21 -31.65
CA ARG A 79 0.55 10.34 -32.59
C ARG A 79 0.83 11.67 -31.89
N ASP A 80 0.53 11.77 -30.59
CA ASP A 80 0.71 12.99 -29.80
C ASP A 80 2.19 13.21 -29.39
N VAL A 81 3.05 12.23 -29.64
CA VAL A 81 4.51 12.34 -29.39
C VAL A 81 5.13 13.47 -30.20
N ARG A 82 4.60 13.78 -31.37
CA ARG A 82 5.09 14.93 -32.17
C ARG A 82 4.84 16.25 -31.44
N ILE A 83 3.67 16.39 -30.79
CA ILE A 83 3.33 17.59 -30.00
C ILE A 83 4.23 17.63 -28.75
N LEU A 84 4.43 16.49 -28.10
CA LEU A 84 5.34 16.37 -26.95
C LEU A 84 6.77 16.82 -27.32
N THR A 85 7.29 16.37 -28.46
CA THR A 85 8.63 16.75 -28.94
C THR A 85 8.74 18.25 -29.26
N THR A 86 7.69 18.82 -29.85
CA THR A 86 7.64 20.26 -30.15
C THR A 86 7.67 21.07 -28.87
N LEU A 87 6.76 20.75 -27.91
CA LEU A 87 6.71 21.43 -26.60
C LEU A 87 8.04 21.27 -25.83
N ALA A 88 8.67 20.08 -25.90
CA ALA A 88 9.95 19.86 -25.24
C ALA A 88 11.04 20.81 -25.82
N THR A 89 11.09 20.94 -27.12
CA THR A 89 12.06 21.86 -27.82
C THR A 89 11.79 23.32 -27.47
N GLU A 90 10.56 23.76 -27.52
CA GLU A 90 10.15 25.14 -27.21
C GLU A 90 10.44 25.53 -25.77
N ASN A 91 10.32 24.60 -24.83
CA ASN A 91 10.56 24.82 -23.41
C ASN A 91 11.99 24.45 -22.96
N LYS A 92 12.86 24.07 -23.87
CA LYS A 92 14.25 23.68 -23.60
C LYS A 92 14.37 22.55 -22.59
N VAL A 93 13.45 21.59 -22.65
CA VAL A 93 13.54 20.35 -21.88
C VAL A 93 13.95 19.18 -22.77
N THR A 94 14.65 18.21 -22.22
CA THR A 94 15.14 17.05 -22.97
C THR A 94 14.16 15.90 -22.85
N LEU A 95 13.68 15.39 -23.98
CA LEU A 95 12.90 14.14 -24.03
C LEU A 95 13.86 12.96 -23.93
N LEU A 96 13.84 12.21 -22.84
CA LEU A 96 14.72 11.08 -22.56
C LEU A 96 14.24 9.78 -23.22
N GLY A 97 12.94 9.62 -23.44
CA GLY A 97 12.35 8.44 -24.05
C GLY A 97 11.06 8.03 -23.36
N ASN A 98 10.51 6.89 -23.79
CA ASN A 98 9.32 6.30 -23.20
C ASN A 98 9.67 5.14 -22.26
N ASN A 99 8.74 4.81 -21.38
CA ASN A 99 8.84 3.64 -20.52
C ASN A 99 8.61 2.36 -21.35
N GLU A 100 9.47 1.37 -21.21
CA GLU A 100 9.41 0.11 -21.96
C GLU A 100 8.11 -0.66 -21.73
N TYR A 101 7.63 -0.71 -20.48
CA TYR A 101 6.43 -1.44 -20.08
C TYR A 101 5.14 -0.61 -20.15
N LEU A 102 5.28 0.72 -20.20
CA LEU A 102 4.18 1.69 -20.28
C LEU A 102 4.42 2.65 -21.46
N PRO A 103 4.26 2.21 -22.71
CA PRO A 103 4.77 2.88 -23.90
C PRO A 103 4.16 4.26 -24.18
N LEU A 104 3.06 4.62 -23.51
CA LEU A 104 2.48 5.96 -23.59
C LEU A 104 3.04 6.95 -22.54
N TRP A 105 3.88 6.50 -21.61
CA TRP A 105 4.54 7.36 -20.64
C TRP A 105 5.95 7.72 -21.11
N TYR A 106 6.23 9.01 -21.11
CA TYR A 106 7.51 9.60 -21.53
C TYR A 106 8.15 10.32 -20.35
N THR A 107 9.48 10.23 -20.27
CA THR A 107 10.30 10.93 -19.29
C THR A 107 10.98 12.12 -19.94
N LEU A 108 10.85 13.29 -19.30
CA LEU A 108 11.50 14.52 -19.71
C LEU A 108 12.40 15.04 -18.59
N SER A 109 13.45 15.76 -18.96
CA SER A 109 14.45 16.31 -18.04
C SER A 109 14.59 17.81 -18.22
N CYS A 110 14.50 18.53 -17.12
CA CYS A 110 14.81 19.96 -17.02
C CYS A 110 16.31 20.18 -16.72
N THR A 111 16.80 21.34 -17.14
CA THR A 111 18.14 21.86 -16.81
C THR A 111 17.99 23.33 -16.40
N ASN A 112 19.11 24.00 -16.06
CA ASN A 112 19.11 25.45 -15.81
C ASN A 112 18.77 26.29 -17.06
N GLU A 113 18.75 25.68 -18.24
CA GLU A 113 18.35 26.36 -19.50
C GLU A 113 16.84 26.22 -19.76
N SER A 114 16.16 25.30 -19.07
CA SER A 114 14.73 25.10 -19.22
C SER A 114 13.95 26.33 -18.76
N LEU A 115 12.77 26.56 -19.35
CA LEU A 115 11.96 27.75 -19.08
C LEU A 115 11.25 27.69 -17.71
N GLY A 116 11.47 26.63 -16.96
CA GLY A 116 10.96 26.43 -15.60
C GLY A 116 11.49 25.14 -14.99
N ASN A 117 11.20 24.93 -13.71
CA ASN A 117 11.50 23.70 -13.00
C ASN A 117 10.53 22.56 -13.40
N ALA A 118 10.79 21.33 -12.95
CA ALA A 118 10.00 20.16 -13.36
C ALA A 118 8.52 20.25 -12.98
N LEU A 119 8.16 20.93 -11.87
CA LEU A 119 6.77 21.16 -11.47
C LEU A 119 6.09 22.14 -12.43
N GLU A 120 6.75 23.27 -12.72
CA GLU A 120 6.25 24.27 -13.66
C GLU A 120 6.08 23.69 -15.06
N MET A 121 7.07 22.90 -15.51
CA MET A 121 7.01 22.24 -16.80
C MET A 121 5.92 21.17 -16.87
N ALA A 122 5.74 20.37 -15.84
CA ALA A 122 4.67 19.38 -15.79
C ALA A 122 3.29 20.07 -15.92
N ASN A 123 3.06 21.16 -15.18
CA ASN A 123 1.81 21.94 -15.26
C ASN A 123 1.63 22.54 -16.65
N LYS A 124 2.67 23.20 -17.19
CA LYS A 124 2.63 23.81 -18.51
C LYS A 124 2.30 22.79 -19.61
N PHE A 125 2.92 21.62 -19.57
CA PHE A 125 2.64 20.56 -20.54
C PHE A 125 1.20 20.02 -20.42
N TYR A 126 0.67 19.97 -19.19
CA TYR A 126 -0.71 19.58 -18.98
C TYR A 126 -1.72 20.61 -19.55
N GLU A 127 -1.40 21.90 -19.43
CA GLU A 127 -2.24 23.00 -19.90
C GLU A 127 -2.15 23.18 -21.43
N ASP A 128 -0.94 23.11 -21.99
CA ASP A 128 -0.66 23.43 -23.40
C ASP A 128 -0.81 22.24 -24.34
N GLY A 129 -0.79 21.01 -23.82
CA GLY A 129 -0.79 19.78 -24.63
C GLY A 129 -2.02 18.90 -24.45
N PRO A 130 -2.33 18.06 -25.46
CA PRO A 130 -3.47 17.13 -25.41
C PRO A 130 -3.14 15.86 -24.62
N PHE A 131 -2.36 15.96 -23.53
CA PHE A 131 -1.87 14.82 -22.79
C PHE A 131 -2.91 14.26 -21.80
N ALA A 132 -2.76 12.98 -21.43
CA ALA A 132 -3.63 12.33 -20.47
C ALA A 132 -3.23 12.63 -19.01
N ALA A 133 -1.93 12.83 -18.78
CA ALA A 133 -1.39 13.23 -17.49
C ALA A 133 -0.01 13.85 -17.67
N CYS A 134 0.35 14.80 -16.80
CA CYS A 134 1.69 15.31 -16.62
C CYS A 134 1.96 15.40 -15.12
N GLN A 135 3.10 14.91 -14.68
CA GLN A 135 3.41 14.91 -13.24
C GLN A 135 4.91 15.12 -12.99
N PRO A 136 5.30 15.99 -12.05
CA PRO A 136 6.68 16.12 -11.63
C PRO A 136 7.14 14.85 -10.91
N CYS A 137 8.45 14.62 -10.90
CA CYS A 137 9.08 13.62 -10.07
C CYS A 137 9.60 14.29 -8.80
N PHE A 138 9.13 13.82 -7.64
CA PHE A 138 9.63 14.28 -6.35
C PHE A 138 10.71 13.33 -5.83
N ILE A 139 11.61 13.88 -5.02
CA ILE A 139 12.61 13.14 -4.26
C ILE A 139 12.13 13.17 -2.81
N SER A 140 11.82 12.02 -2.27
CA SER A 140 11.57 11.78 -0.84
C SER A 140 12.57 10.76 -0.34
N GLU A 141 12.94 10.82 0.91
CA GLU A 141 13.54 9.67 1.56
C GLU A 141 12.43 8.64 1.77
N ASP A 142 12.52 7.53 1.06
CA ASP A 142 11.66 6.39 1.34
C ASP A 142 12.11 5.82 2.68
N GLU A 143 11.37 6.17 3.73
CA GLU A 143 11.56 5.51 5.02
C GLU A 143 11.27 4.03 4.85
N THR A 144 12.25 3.20 5.17
CA THR A 144 11.99 1.75 5.32
C THR A 144 11.03 1.60 6.48
N THR A 145 9.80 1.25 6.19
CA THR A 145 8.77 0.99 7.20
C THR A 145 9.30 0.01 8.23
N ALA A 146 9.36 0.43 9.49
CA ALA A 146 9.84 -0.42 10.56
C ALA A 146 8.95 -1.68 10.64
N ALA A 147 9.59 -2.84 10.63
CA ALA A 147 8.88 -4.09 10.85
C ALA A 147 8.17 -4.07 12.21
N PRO A 148 7.00 -4.69 12.34
CA PRO A 148 6.36 -4.88 13.63
C PRO A 148 7.29 -5.50 14.67
N ASN A 149 7.17 -5.05 15.92
CA ASN A 149 8.00 -5.57 17.03
C ASN A 149 7.42 -6.86 17.65
N ASP A 150 6.39 -7.43 17.05
CA ASP A 150 5.71 -8.62 17.51
C ASP A 150 6.62 -9.84 17.32
N PRO A 151 6.87 -10.65 18.37
CA PRO A 151 7.93 -11.66 18.37
C PRO A 151 7.85 -12.71 17.25
N LEU A 152 6.65 -13.03 16.80
CA LEU A 152 6.40 -14.02 15.74
C LEU A 152 6.27 -13.41 14.34
N PHE A 153 6.40 -12.09 14.19
CA PHE A 153 6.29 -11.43 12.88
C PHE A 153 7.29 -12.00 11.87
N SER A 154 8.51 -12.30 12.28
CA SER A 154 9.52 -12.89 11.40
C SER A 154 9.15 -14.27 10.82
N ALA A 155 8.19 -14.97 11.44
CA ALA A 155 7.66 -16.25 10.94
C ALA A 155 6.47 -16.05 9.97
N GLN A 156 5.88 -14.86 9.90
CA GLN A 156 4.73 -14.55 9.04
C GLN A 156 5.17 -14.26 7.60
N TRP A 157 5.61 -15.30 6.90
CA TRP A 157 6.13 -15.20 5.54
C TRP A 157 5.16 -14.56 4.54
N ALA A 158 3.85 -14.70 4.75
CA ALA A 158 2.85 -14.08 3.89
C ALA A 158 2.86 -12.55 4.01
N LEU A 159 3.25 -11.99 5.16
CA LEU A 159 3.38 -10.55 5.39
C LEU A 159 4.74 -10.01 4.96
N LYS A 160 5.82 -10.78 5.23
CA LYS A 160 7.19 -10.43 4.83
C LYS A 160 7.97 -11.71 4.54
N ASN A 161 8.18 -11.99 3.26
CA ASN A 161 8.94 -13.17 2.84
C ASN A 161 10.42 -12.84 2.66
N THR A 162 11.25 -13.37 3.54
CA THR A 162 12.72 -13.26 3.48
C THR A 162 13.38 -14.57 3.03
N GLY A 163 12.60 -15.54 2.54
CA GLY A 163 13.05 -16.88 2.17
C GLY A 163 12.82 -17.94 3.26
N GLN A 164 12.08 -17.60 4.35
CA GLN A 164 11.73 -18.59 5.38
C GLN A 164 10.89 -19.72 4.79
N ASN A 165 10.98 -20.91 5.40
CA ASN A 165 10.31 -22.14 4.96
C ASN A 165 10.63 -22.54 3.50
N GLN A 166 11.84 -22.24 3.01
CA GLN A 166 12.29 -22.49 1.64
C GLN A 166 11.49 -21.69 0.58
N GLY A 167 10.82 -20.64 0.99
CA GLY A 167 10.11 -19.73 0.10
C GLY A 167 11.05 -18.84 -0.73
N THR A 168 10.53 -18.24 -1.79
CA THR A 168 11.26 -17.24 -2.57
C THR A 168 11.12 -15.88 -1.91
N ALA A 169 12.23 -15.27 -1.50
CA ALA A 169 12.23 -13.95 -0.88
C ALA A 169 11.53 -12.91 -1.77
N GLY A 170 10.73 -12.05 -1.14
CA GLY A 170 9.97 -11.00 -1.81
C GLY A 170 8.61 -11.45 -2.39
N ILE A 171 8.28 -12.75 -2.35
CA ILE A 171 6.94 -13.24 -2.73
C ILE A 171 6.05 -13.22 -1.48
N ASP A 172 5.41 -12.09 -1.24
CA ASP A 172 4.48 -11.83 -0.14
C ASP A 172 3.38 -10.85 -0.56
N ILE A 173 2.49 -10.47 0.36
CA ILE A 173 1.38 -9.55 0.07
C ILE A 173 1.77 -8.07 0.13
N ASN A 174 3.04 -7.75 0.22
CA ASN A 174 3.57 -6.38 0.34
C ASN A 174 2.98 -5.60 1.53
N TYR A 175 2.92 -6.27 2.69
CA TYR A 175 2.26 -5.77 3.89
C TYR A 175 2.88 -4.50 4.46
N LEU A 176 4.23 -4.41 4.51
CA LEU A 176 4.90 -3.27 5.15
C LEU A 176 4.54 -1.93 4.49
N PRO A 177 4.62 -1.75 3.16
CA PRO A 177 4.13 -0.52 2.52
C PRO A 177 2.62 -0.31 2.66
N ALA A 178 1.83 -1.39 2.61
CA ALA A 178 0.36 -1.28 2.71
C ALA A 178 -0.09 -0.75 4.07
N ARG A 179 0.57 -1.14 5.17
CA ARG A 179 0.23 -0.69 6.53
C ARG A 179 0.51 0.80 6.78
N GLU A 180 1.41 1.41 6.02
CA GLU A 180 1.63 2.86 6.08
C GLU A 180 0.46 3.64 5.48
N ILE A 181 -0.25 3.04 4.53
CA ILE A 181 -1.45 3.64 3.95
C ILE A 181 -2.63 3.47 4.91
N THR A 182 -2.80 2.27 5.49
CA THR A 182 -3.88 1.98 6.43
C THR A 182 -3.57 0.75 7.29
N GLN A 183 -4.01 0.77 8.52
CA GLN A 183 -4.01 -0.37 9.45
C GLN A 183 -5.46 -0.80 9.80
N GLY A 184 -6.41 -0.39 8.98
CA GLY A 184 -7.84 -0.59 9.21
C GLY A 184 -8.46 0.53 10.04
N SER A 185 -9.75 0.34 10.39
CA SER A 185 -10.54 1.28 11.21
C SER A 185 -11.42 0.53 12.20
N SER A 186 -11.63 1.09 13.38
CA SER A 186 -12.56 0.56 14.38
C SER A 186 -14.02 0.48 13.89
N ASP A 187 -14.37 1.23 12.85
CA ASP A 187 -15.70 1.21 12.25
C ASP A 187 -15.91 0.02 11.30
N ILE A 188 -14.83 -0.67 10.93
CA ILE A 188 -14.87 -1.84 10.04
C ILE A 188 -14.77 -3.12 10.87
N ILE A 189 -15.90 -3.75 11.14
CA ILE A 189 -15.95 -4.99 11.88
C ILE A 189 -15.82 -6.17 10.91
N VAL A 190 -14.89 -7.09 11.21
CA VAL A 190 -14.68 -8.32 10.44
C VAL A 190 -15.28 -9.50 11.21
N ALA A 191 -16.39 -10.04 10.76
CA ALA A 191 -16.95 -11.27 11.32
C ALA A 191 -16.13 -12.47 10.85
N VAL A 192 -15.73 -13.33 11.77
CA VAL A 192 -15.08 -14.61 11.50
C VAL A 192 -16.06 -15.72 11.87
N LEU A 193 -16.67 -16.34 10.85
CA LEU A 193 -17.54 -17.50 11.02
C LEU A 193 -16.68 -18.76 10.93
N ASP A 194 -16.38 -19.32 12.10
CA ASP A 194 -15.41 -20.41 12.27
C ASP A 194 -15.66 -21.14 13.60
N HIS A 195 -14.69 -21.90 14.11
CA HIS A 195 -14.77 -22.59 15.41
C HIS A 195 -14.90 -21.67 16.64
N GLY A 196 -15.03 -20.35 16.42
CA GLY A 196 -15.06 -19.33 17.47
C GLY A 196 -13.68 -18.74 17.73
N THR A 197 -13.69 -17.52 18.24
CA THR A 197 -12.49 -16.75 18.62
C THR A 197 -12.42 -16.65 20.12
N GLN A 198 -11.25 -16.81 20.71
CA GLN A 198 -11.04 -16.55 22.13
C GLN A 198 -11.26 -15.06 22.41
N LEU A 199 -12.36 -14.73 23.11
CA LEU A 199 -12.82 -13.34 23.25
C LEU A 199 -11.94 -12.50 24.18
N ASP A 200 -11.23 -13.13 25.11
CA ASP A 200 -10.30 -12.51 26.06
C ASP A 200 -8.82 -12.67 25.64
N HIS A 201 -8.56 -13.01 24.40
CA HIS A 201 -7.19 -13.19 23.92
C HIS A 201 -6.42 -11.87 23.98
N PRO A 202 -5.26 -11.81 24.67
CA PRO A 202 -4.57 -10.54 24.95
C PRO A 202 -4.05 -9.83 23.70
N ASP A 203 -3.75 -10.59 22.65
CA ASP A 203 -3.19 -10.09 21.38
C ASP A 203 -4.26 -9.78 20.32
N LEU A 204 -5.54 -10.00 20.57
CA LEU A 204 -6.59 -9.76 19.58
C LEU A 204 -7.38 -8.48 19.87
N ASN A 205 -7.78 -7.81 18.80
CA ASN A 205 -8.77 -6.74 18.83
C ASN A 205 -10.16 -7.35 18.57
N VAL A 206 -10.88 -7.67 19.65
CA VAL A 206 -12.16 -8.40 19.59
C VAL A 206 -13.33 -7.46 19.81
N SER A 207 -14.35 -7.58 18.96
CA SER A 207 -15.64 -6.90 19.13
C SER A 207 -16.36 -7.40 20.38
N SER A 208 -17.11 -6.52 21.06
CA SER A 208 -18.00 -6.87 22.15
C SER A 208 -19.20 -7.73 21.71
N LYS A 209 -19.47 -7.78 20.39
CA LYS A 209 -20.56 -8.58 19.82
C LYS A 209 -20.01 -9.90 19.31
N SER A 210 -20.65 -10.99 19.69
CA SER A 210 -20.32 -12.34 19.23
C SER A 210 -21.54 -13.25 19.31
N TYR A 211 -21.54 -14.34 18.54
CA TYR A 211 -22.70 -15.23 18.44
C TYR A 211 -22.27 -16.68 18.25
N ASP A 212 -22.96 -17.60 18.94
CA ASP A 212 -22.78 -19.02 18.77
C ASP A 212 -23.97 -19.63 18.01
N THR A 213 -23.70 -20.13 16.81
CA THR A 213 -24.71 -20.70 15.94
C THR A 213 -25.23 -22.04 16.43
N GLU A 214 -24.45 -22.76 17.25
CA GLU A 214 -24.87 -24.06 17.81
C GLU A 214 -25.98 -23.92 18.86
N THR A 215 -25.87 -22.89 19.67
CA THR A 215 -26.86 -22.62 20.74
C THR A 215 -27.86 -21.53 20.38
N GLY A 216 -27.64 -20.78 19.32
CA GLY A 216 -28.43 -19.61 18.91
C GLY A 216 -28.32 -18.44 19.90
N ARG A 217 -27.20 -18.29 20.60
CA ARG A 217 -27.01 -17.31 21.70
C ARG A 217 -25.69 -16.56 21.60
N SER A 218 -25.60 -15.47 22.35
CA SER A 218 -24.37 -14.72 22.64
C SER A 218 -23.98 -14.96 24.11
N PRO A 219 -22.68 -14.96 24.46
CA PRO A 219 -21.53 -14.84 23.57
C PRO A 219 -21.24 -16.12 22.77
N SER A 220 -20.34 -16.00 21.77
CA SER A 220 -19.82 -17.14 21.02
C SER A 220 -19.06 -18.11 21.94
N GLN A 221 -19.02 -19.37 21.54
CA GLN A 221 -18.28 -20.44 22.22
C GLN A 221 -17.02 -20.78 21.43
N ILE A 222 -16.08 -21.50 22.05
CA ILE A 222 -14.87 -22.01 21.38
C ILE A 222 -15.09 -23.50 21.12
N TRP A 223 -15.21 -23.87 19.83
CA TRP A 223 -15.34 -25.27 19.39
C TRP A 223 -14.00 -25.85 18.90
N GLY A 224 -13.00 -25.00 18.71
CA GLY A 224 -11.64 -25.33 18.30
C GLY A 224 -10.78 -24.08 18.22
N ASN A 225 -9.49 -24.24 17.98
CA ASN A 225 -8.51 -23.15 17.95
C ASN A 225 -8.40 -22.44 16.59
N HIS A 226 -8.97 -23.01 15.52
CA HIS A 226 -8.82 -22.51 14.14
C HIS A 226 -9.38 -21.09 13.99
N GLY A 227 -10.56 -20.79 14.52
CA GLY A 227 -11.16 -19.46 14.44
C GLY A 227 -10.33 -18.38 15.16
N THR A 228 -9.69 -18.71 16.28
CA THR A 228 -8.76 -17.79 16.96
C THR A 228 -7.53 -17.52 16.11
N ALA A 229 -6.98 -18.53 15.44
CA ALA A 229 -5.84 -18.37 14.53
C ALA A 229 -6.19 -17.50 13.31
N CYS A 230 -7.36 -17.72 12.68
CA CYS A 230 -7.87 -16.88 11.59
C CYS A 230 -8.05 -15.42 12.04
N SER A 231 -8.59 -15.22 13.24
CA SER A 231 -8.76 -13.90 13.84
C SER A 231 -7.43 -13.20 14.09
N GLY A 232 -6.39 -13.95 14.47
CA GLY A 232 -5.03 -13.44 14.65
C GLY A 232 -4.42 -12.90 13.36
N ILE A 233 -4.58 -13.60 12.25
CA ILE A 233 -4.12 -13.14 10.93
C ILE A 233 -4.81 -11.83 10.54
N ILE A 234 -6.09 -11.68 10.88
CA ILE A 234 -6.88 -10.48 10.53
C ILE A 234 -6.51 -9.32 11.44
N SER A 235 -6.58 -9.50 12.76
CA SER A 235 -6.72 -8.41 13.73
C SER A 235 -5.88 -8.57 15.00
N ALA A 236 -4.78 -9.34 14.95
CA ALA A 236 -3.83 -9.29 16.07
C ALA A 236 -3.32 -7.85 16.24
N LYS A 237 -3.21 -7.41 17.48
CA LYS A 237 -2.66 -6.09 17.81
C LYS A 237 -1.20 -6.05 17.38
N THR A 238 -0.85 -5.03 16.65
CA THR A 238 0.49 -4.90 16.07
C THR A 238 1.34 -3.90 16.89
N ASN A 239 2.62 -4.15 17.02
CA ASN A 239 3.56 -3.35 17.82
C ASN A 239 3.27 -3.37 19.34
N ASN A 240 2.83 -4.49 19.88
CA ASN A 240 2.57 -4.67 21.29
C ASN A 240 3.56 -5.61 22.00
N ASN A 241 4.62 -6.06 21.31
CA ASN A 241 5.61 -7.04 21.79
C ASN A 241 4.99 -8.41 22.14
N LEU A 242 3.87 -8.78 21.52
CA LEU A 242 3.16 -10.02 21.82
C LEU A 242 2.72 -10.70 20.52
N GLY A 243 2.87 -12.03 20.44
CA GLY A 243 2.30 -12.88 19.38
C GLY A 243 2.70 -12.49 17.97
N VAL A 244 1.71 -12.19 17.13
CA VAL A 244 1.80 -11.97 15.68
C VAL A 244 1.27 -10.59 15.29
N ALA A 245 1.61 -10.12 14.09
CA ALA A 245 1.01 -8.92 13.52
C ALA A 245 -0.28 -9.27 12.75
N GLY A 246 -1.35 -8.54 13.00
CA GLY A 246 -2.57 -8.60 12.18
C GLY A 246 -2.45 -7.76 10.91
N ILE A 247 -3.17 -8.14 9.86
CA ILE A 247 -3.23 -7.37 8.61
C ILE A 247 -3.96 -6.05 8.80
N ALA A 248 -5.03 -6.06 9.60
CA ALA A 248 -5.88 -4.92 9.92
C ALA A 248 -6.09 -4.80 11.44
N PRO A 249 -5.06 -4.46 12.23
CA PRO A 249 -5.10 -4.50 13.69
C PRO A 249 -6.14 -3.55 14.30
N ASN A 250 -6.54 -2.51 13.57
CA ASN A 250 -7.56 -1.56 14.04
C ASN A 250 -9.00 -2.02 13.75
N CYS A 251 -9.20 -3.08 12.94
CA CYS A 251 -10.52 -3.64 12.67
C CYS A 251 -10.87 -4.66 13.74
N PRO A 252 -11.96 -4.47 14.55
CA PRO A 252 -12.37 -5.48 15.52
C PRO A 252 -12.88 -6.76 14.86
N VAL A 253 -12.48 -7.92 15.38
CA VAL A 253 -13.04 -9.21 14.99
C VAL A 253 -14.32 -9.50 15.75
N MET A 254 -15.38 -9.86 15.03
CA MET A 254 -16.65 -10.38 15.57
C MET A 254 -16.65 -11.90 15.46
N SER A 255 -16.63 -12.61 16.58
CA SER A 255 -16.65 -14.07 16.58
C SER A 255 -18.05 -14.61 16.31
N ILE A 256 -18.19 -15.39 15.24
CA ILE A 256 -19.39 -16.18 14.94
C ILE A 256 -18.99 -17.65 15.00
N SER A 257 -19.32 -18.32 16.10
CA SER A 257 -18.86 -19.69 16.32
C SER A 257 -19.80 -20.75 15.75
N ASN A 258 -19.20 -21.75 15.09
CA ASN A 258 -19.85 -22.93 14.52
C ASN A 258 -18.91 -24.12 14.64
N GLN A 259 -19.41 -25.32 14.91
CA GLN A 259 -18.58 -26.54 14.99
C GLN A 259 -18.01 -26.96 13.63
N LEU A 260 -18.49 -26.39 12.53
CA LEU A 260 -18.11 -26.73 11.14
C LEU A 260 -18.28 -28.22 10.81
N MET A 261 -19.17 -28.89 11.53
CA MET A 261 -19.52 -30.29 11.28
C MET A 261 -20.65 -30.41 10.26
N GLY A 262 -20.68 -31.51 9.52
CA GLY A 262 -21.72 -31.83 8.55
C GLY A 262 -22.96 -32.46 9.22
N THR A 263 -23.66 -31.69 10.07
CA THR A 263 -24.94 -32.10 10.66
C THR A 263 -26.11 -31.73 9.76
N SER A 264 -27.28 -32.32 9.96
CA SER A 264 -28.49 -32.08 9.15
C SER A 264 -28.96 -30.62 9.21
N ASP A 265 -28.64 -29.89 10.26
CA ASP A 265 -28.99 -28.49 10.51
C ASP A 265 -27.83 -27.52 10.27
N ALA A 266 -26.70 -28.02 9.77
CA ALA A 266 -25.51 -27.17 9.51
C ALA A 266 -25.79 -26.01 8.54
N PRO A 267 -26.56 -26.18 7.43
CA PRO A 267 -26.91 -25.04 6.56
C PRO A 267 -27.69 -23.96 7.30
N GLN A 268 -28.66 -24.35 8.14
CA GLN A 268 -29.45 -23.40 8.93
C GLN A 268 -28.57 -22.63 9.92
N LYS A 269 -27.72 -23.30 10.68
CA LYS A 269 -26.84 -22.69 11.66
C LYS A 269 -25.89 -21.68 11.01
N ARG A 270 -25.32 -22.05 9.85
CA ARG A 270 -24.43 -21.15 9.11
C ARG A 270 -25.19 -19.95 8.54
N ALA A 271 -26.39 -20.17 8.00
CA ALA A 271 -27.26 -19.09 7.52
C ALA A 271 -27.62 -18.12 8.66
N ASP A 272 -27.92 -18.63 9.86
CA ASP A 272 -28.17 -17.81 11.05
C ASP A 272 -26.92 -16.99 11.44
N GLY A 273 -25.73 -17.58 11.32
CA GLY A 273 -24.46 -16.90 11.55
C GLY A 273 -24.22 -15.73 10.60
N PHE A 274 -24.45 -15.92 9.28
CA PHE A 274 -24.39 -14.84 8.29
C PHE A 274 -25.38 -13.72 8.62
N ASN A 275 -26.64 -14.09 8.85
CA ASN A 275 -27.71 -13.15 9.13
C ASN A 275 -27.46 -12.36 10.42
N TRP A 276 -26.95 -13.03 11.45
CA TRP A 276 -26.62 -12.35 12.70
C TRP A 276 -25.45 -11.38 12.52
N ALA A 277 -24.40 -11.79 11.80
CA ALA A 277 -23.21 -10.98 11.59
C ALA A 277 -23.54 -9.63 10.91
N TRP A 278 -24.19 -9.64 9.73
CA TRP A 278 -24.46 -8.40 9.03
C TRP A 278 -25.44 -7.50 9.77
N ARG A 279 -26.47 -8.07 10.44
CA ARG A 279 -27.43 -7.29 11.25
C ARG A 279 -26.80 -6.65 12.48
N ASN A 280 -25.67 -7.18 12.95
CA ASN A 280 -24.94 -6.65 14.09
C ASN A 280 -23.73 -5.79 13.70
N GLY A 281 -23.59 -5.42 12.42
CA GLY A 281 -22.68 -4.40 11.95
C GLY A 281 -21.39 -4.93 11.33
N ALA A 282 -21.30 -6.21 11.00
CA ALA A 282 -20.17 -6.71 10.24
C ALA A 282 -20.07 -6.01 8.87
N SER A 283 -18.87 -5.60 8.50
CA SER A 283 -18.54 -5.03 7.18
C SER A 283 -17.96 -6.09 6.26
N VAL A 284 -17.24 -7.04 6.81
CA VAL A 284 -16.64 -8.19 6.13
C VAL A 284 -17.03 -9.45 6.88
N ILE A 285 -17.29 -10.54 6.15
CA ILE A 285 -17.53 -11.87 6.73
C ILE A 285 -16.52 -12.84 6.13
N SER A 286 -15.59 -13.30 6.97
CA SER A 286 -14.48 -14.18 6.59
C SER A 286 -14.83 -15.63 6.95
N ASN A 287 -14.67 -16.55 5.98
CA ASN A 287 -15.03 -17.95 6.08
C ASN A 287 -13.84 -18.82 5.66
N SER A 288 -13.17 -19.44 6.62
CA SER A 288 -12.01 -20.32 6.36
C SER A 288 -12.44 -21.80 6.37
N TRP A 289 -13.59 -22.09 5.76
CA TRP A 289 -14.18 -23.42 5.62
C TRP A 289 -14.84 -23.58 4.24
N ARG A 290 -15.22 -24.80 3.90
CA ARG A 290 -15.99 -25.14 2.70
C ARG A 290 -17.16 -26.05 3.05
N SER A 291 -18.20 -26.07 2.21
CA SER A 291 -19.25 -27.09 2.21
C SER A 291 -19.15 -27.94 0.94
N SER A 292 -19.36 -29.24 1.06
CA SER A 292 -19.43 -30.15 -0.07
C SER A 292 -20.84 -30.25 -0.65
N THR A 293 -21.82 -29.65 0.03
CA THR A 293 -23.24 -29.70 -0.38
C THR A 293 -23.74 -28.29 -0.64
N PHE A 294 -24.52 -28.15 -1.71
CA PHE A 294 -25.24 -26.94 -2.02
C PHE A 294 -26.44 -26.75 -1.08
N SER A 295 -26.75 -25.52 -0.72
CA SER A 295 -27.92 -25.14 0.08
C SER A 295 -28.40 -23.76 -0.34
N GLU A 296 -29.59 -23.68 -0.92
CA GLU A 296 -30.25 -22.40 -1.27
C GLU A 296 -30.42 -21.50 -0.05
N LEU A 297 -30.78 -22.08 1.11
CA LEU A 297 -30.91 -21.33 2.36
C LEU A 297 -29.61 -20.59 2.76
N LEU A 298 -28.47 -21.26 2.59
CA LEU A 298 -27.19 -20.66 2.89
C LEU A 298 -26.81 -19.60 1.85
N GLU A 299 -27.08 -19.86 0.58
CA GLU A 299 -26.88 -18.92 -0.51
C GLU A 299 -27.71 -17.63 -0.31
N ASP A 300 -28.99 -17.77 0.05
CA ASP A 300 -29.87 -16.64 0.34
C ASP A 300 -29.37 -15.81 1.53
N ALA A 301 -28.81 -16.46 2.57
CA ALA A 301 -28.24 -15.76 3.70
C ALA A 301 -26.96 -14.97 3.33
N ILE A 302 -26.11 -15.56 2.48
CA ILE A 302 -24.92 -14.88 1.93
C ILE A 302 -25.37 -13.70 1.06
N GLN A 303 -26.31 -13.91 0.14
CA GLN A 303 -26.84 -12.85 -0.71
C GLN A 303 -27.48 -11.72 0.11
N SER A 304 -28.18 -12.06 1.18
CA SER A 304 -28.75 -11.07 2.11
C SER A 304 -27.67 -10.22 2.79
N ALA A 305 -26.58 -10.84 3.20
CA ALA A 305 -25.43 -10.11 3.77
C ALA A 305 -24.79 -9.17 2.74
N MET A 306 -24.60 -9.67 1.51
CA MET A 306 -24.01 -8.91 0.40
C MET A 306 -24.90 -7.76 -0.11
N THR A 307 -26.20 -7.82 0.15
CA THR A 307 -27.15 -6.80 -0.30
C THR A 307 -27.52 -5.81 0.79
N ASN A 308 -27.85 -6.32 1.99
CA ASN A 308 -28.46 -5.53 3.07
C ASN A 308 -27.45 -5.05 4.12
N GLY A 309 -26.27 -5.67 4.18
CA GLY A 309 -25.23 -5.28 5.13
C GLY A 309 -24.82 -3.83 4.97
N ARG A 310 -24.21 -3.24 6.00
CA ARG A 310 -23.70 -1.85 5.94
C ARG A 310 -24.75 -0.82 5.47
N ASN A 311 -25.98 -0.97 5.95
CA ASN A 311 -27.11 -0.10 5.56
C ASN A 311 -27.40 -0.11 4.03
N GLY A 312 -27.32 -1.26 3.40
CA GLY A 312 -27.59 -1.42 1.96
C GLY A 312 -26.36 -1.30 1.05
N LEU A 313 -25.17 -1.04 1.60
CA LEU A 313 -23.92 -1.07 0.83
C LEU A 313 -23.39 -2.50 0.62
N GLY A 314 -23.91 -3.46 1.36
CA GLY A 314 -23.51 -4.86 1.36
C GLY A 314 -22.25 -5.16 2.16
N CYS A 315 -22.13 -6.38 2.69
CA CYS A 315 -20.90 -6.91 3.28
C CYS A 315 -20.01 -7.50 2.18
N VAL A 316 -18.70 -7.44 2.39
CA VAL A 316 -17.75 -8.28 1.64
C VAL A 316 -17.76 -9.67 2.25
N VAL A 317 -18.02 -10.70 1.46
CA VAL A 317 -17.97 -12.10 1.92
C VAL A 317 -16.84 -12.84 1.24
N THR A 318 -15.96 -13.46 2.02
CA THR A 318 -14.80 -14.20 1.51
C THR A 318 -14.84 -15.64 1.98
N PHE A 319 -14.41 -16.55 1.10
CA PHE A 319 -14.21 -17.97 1.42
C PHE A 319 -12.79 -18.40 1.06
N SER A 320 -12.25 -19.36 1.80
CA SER A 320 -11.01 -20.02 1.42
C SER A 320 -11.19 -20.87 0.16
N ALA A 321 -10.12 -20.97 -0.64
CA ALA A 321 -10.12 -21.85 -1.83
C ALA A 321 -10.07 -23.35 -1.48
N GLY A 322 -9.82 -23.69 -0.22
CA GLY A 322 -9.65 -25.06 0.26
C GLY A 322 -8.18 -25.51 0.26
N ASN A 323 -7.95 -26.74 0.76
CA ASN A 323 -6.61 -27.31 0.98
C ASN A 323 -6.37 -28.59 0.17
N TYR A 324 -7.21 -28.87 -0.80
CA TYR A 324 -7.10 -30.10 -1.58
C TYR A 324 -6.95 -29.75 -3.06
N ASP A 325 -6.00 -30.44 -3.70
CA ASP A 325 -5.91 -30.47 -5.15
C ASP A 325 -7.14 -31.25 -5.67
N SER A 326 -8.00 -30.58 -6.43
CA SER A 326 -9.20 -31.14 -7.04
C SER A 326 -8.91 -31.54 -8.48
#